data_105eddc0d3c6794a42d838705d15a899
#
_entry.id   105eddc0d3c6794a42d838705d15a899
#
_cell.length_a   1.000
_cell.length_b   1.000
_cell.length_c   1.000
_cell.angle_alpha   90.00
_cell.angle_beta   90.00
_cell.angle_gamma   90.00
#
_symmetry.space_group_name_H-M   'P 1'
#
loop_
_entity.id
_entity.type
_entity.pdbx_description
1 polymer ?
#
loop_
_entity_poly.entity_id
_entity_poly.type
_entity_poly.pdbx_seq_one_letter_code
_entity_poly.pdbx_strand_id
1 'polypeptide(L)'
;MSSERPPTLDATAAERWLQRPHQESAWLHEEVARRMVDRLGWIRLQPASWMHWEPLLGGRQAHAALRARYPRASALVGGHKVSQDWAMLAPRRPWWHPLAWRQSAPAQPDPKGVEMLWANMALHMAADPQALIQRWHQQLAVGGFLMFSCLGPDSLHEFRTLYAALGWPPPAHEFTDMHDWGDMLVQAGFAEPVMDMERIELSFATPERLLQELRGLGRNLHPGRFAALRSRRWLSSLHQALLQLPRTDEGQLKLTFEVIYGHAFKPAPRFAMKEQTVLPLEQLRESLRRDKPDPSR
;
A
#
# COMPACT_ATOMS: atom_id res chain seq x y z
N MET A 1 -25.79 -4.59 6.38
CA MET A 1 -24.58 -4.16 5.65
C MET A 1 -23.82 -5.41 5.30
N SER A 2 -23.84 -5.82 4.01
CA SER A 2 -23.08 -6.97 3.56
C SER A 2 -21.60 -6.57 3.57
N SER A 3 -20.79 -7.26 4.37
CA SER A 3 -19.33 -7.15 4.25
C SER A 3 -18.95 -7.86 2.93
N GLU A 4 -19.00 -7.13 1.82
CA GLU A 4 -18.38 -7.64 0.60
C GLU A 4 -16.88 -7.81 0.91
N ARG A 5 -16.45 -9.07 0.87
CA ARG A 5 -15.02 -9.36 0.96
C ARG A 5 -14.36 -8.78 -0.29
N PRO A 6 -13.16 -8.16 -0.13
CA PRO A 6 -12.39 -7.73 -1.29
C PRO A 6 -12.18 -8.90 -2.26
N PRO A 7 -11.97 -8.63 -3.55
CA PRO A 7 -11.74 -9.67 -4.56
C PRO A 7 -10.70 -10.68 -4.08
N THR A 8 -11.04 -11.97 -4.12
CA THR A 8 -10.15 -13.02 -3.62
C THR A 8 -9.03 -13.27 -4.63
N LEU A 9 -7.79 -13.11 -4.18
CA LEU A 9 -6.60 -13.47 -4.94
C LEU A 9 -6.25 -14.95 -4.68
N ASP A 10 -5.55 -15.58 -5.61
CA ASP A 10 -4.87 -16.84 -5.35
C ASP A 10 -3.72 -16.60 -4.36
N ALA A 11 -3.93 -17.02 -3.10
CA ALA A 11 -2.98 -16.81 -2.00
C ALA A 11 -1.61 -17.44 -2.29
N THR A 12 -1.58 -18.63 -2.89
CA THR A 12 -0.32 -19.30 -3.26
C THR A 12 0.44 -18.52 -4.34
N ALA A 13 -0.27 -17.95 -5.32
CA ALA A 13 0.35 -17.13 -6.35
C ALA A 13 0.85 -15.80 -5.78
N ALA A 14 0.09 -15.17 -4.88
CA ALA A 14 0.48 -13.95 -4.19
C ALA A 14 1.75 -14.17 -3.35
N GLU A 15 1.81 -15.23 -2.56
CA GLU A 15 2.99 -15.57 -1.77
C GLU A 15 4.22 -15.82 -2.66
N ARG A 16 4.07 -16.61 -3.73
CA ARG A 16 5.16 -16.84 -4.69
C ARG A 16 5.64 -15.56 -5.36
N TRP A 17 4.75 -14.60 -5.60
CA TRP A 17 5.11 -13.29 -6.12
C TRP A 17 5.96 -12.51 -5.12
N LEU A 18 5.53 -12.42 -3.88
CA LEU A 18 6.25 -11.73 -2.81
C LEU A 18 7.61 -12.35 -2.51
N GLN A 19 7.76 -13.68 -2.69
CA GLN A 19 9.03 -14.38 -2.49
C GLN A 19 10.02 -14.22 -3.66
N ARG A 20 9.59 -13.68 -4.82
CA ARG A 20 10.52 -13.47 -5.95
C ARG A 20 11.54 -12.38 -5.61
N PRO A 21 12.82 -12.58 -6.00
CA PRO A 21 13.80 -11.52 -5.87
C PRO A 21 13.44 -10.36 -6.81
N HIS A 22 13.32 -9.17 -6.25
CA HIS A 22 13.17 -7.92 -6.99
C HIS A 22 14.52 -7.19 -6.93
N GLN A 23 15.11 -6.92 -8.09
CA GLN A 23 16.37 -6.17 -8.18
C GLN A 23 16.10 -4.68 -8.42
N GLU A 24 15.03 -4.39 -9.13
CA GLU A 24 14.60 -3.04 -9.50
C GLU A 24 13.10 -2.92 -9.32
N SER A 25 12.66 -1.72 -8.96
CA SER A 25 11.25 -1.36 -8.94
C SER A 25 10.76 -1.10 -10.35
N ALA A 26 9.49 -1.42 -10.62
CA ALA A 26 8.87 -1.07 -11.91
C ALA A 26 8.79 0.45 -12.07
N TRP A 27 8.91 0.95 -13.30
CA TRP A 27 8.86 2.38 -13.59
C TRP A 27 7.57 3.05 -13.05
N LEU A 28 6.41 2.44 -13.25
CA LEU A 28 5.15 2.96 -12.72
C LEU A 28 5.17 3.05 -11.19
N HIS A 29 5.76 2.07 -10.51
CA HIS A 29 5.86 2.11 -9.04
C HIS A 29 6.76 3.25 -8.57
N GLU A 30 7.86 3.55 -9.27
CA GLU A 30 8.71 4.69 -8.97
C GLU A 30 7.99 6.03 -9.23
N GLU A 31 7.24 6.14 -10.33
CA GLU A 31 6.46 7.34 -10.64
C GLU A 31 5.34 7.58 -9.64
N VAL A 32 4.59 6.54 -9.27
CA VAL A 32 3.56 6.61 -8.22
C VAL A 32 4.17 7.02 -6.88
N ALA A 33 5.31 6.43 -6.53
CA ALA A 33 6.04 6.77 -5.31
C ALA A 33 6.50 8.24 -5.31
N ARG A 34 6.99 8.76 -6.43
CA ARG A 34 7.35 10.17 -6.58
C ARG A 34 6.14 11.08 -6.32
N ARG A 35 4.99 10.78 -6.92
CA ARG A 35 3.73 11.53 -6.69
C ARG A 35 3.26 11.43 -5.25
N MET A 36 3.45 10.29 -4.59
CA MET A 36 3.19 10.16 -3.15
C MET A 36 4.13 11.04 -2.31
N VAL A 37 5.42 11.14 -2.65
CA VAL A 37 6.38 12.03 -1.96
C VAL A 37 5.94 13.49 -2.09
N ASP A 38 5.46 13.91 -3.27
CA ASP A 38 4.94 15.26 -3.49
C ASP A 38 3.74 15.55 -2.56
N ARG A 39 2.83 14.58 -2.37
CA ARG A 39 1.67 14.68 -1.46
C ARG A 39 2.07 14.84 0.02
N LEU A 40 3.23 14.35 0.45
CA LEU A 40 3.75 14.62 1.80
C LEU A 40 3.97 16.12 2.06
N GLY A 41 4.03 16.96 1.01
CA GLY A 41 4.08 18.41 1.16
C GLY A 41 2.88 19.01 1.88
N TRP A 42 1.73 18.35 1.83
CA TRP A 42 0.49 18.77 2.48
C TRP A 42 0.39 18.29 3.93
N ILE A 43 1.23 17.34 4.34
CA ILE A 43 1.26 16.78 5.69
C ILE A 43 2.25 17.57 6.54
N ARG A 44 1.77 18.20 7.62
CA ARG A 44 2.59 19.01 8.52
C ARG A 44 3.43 18.19 9.49
N LEU A 45 3.07 16.93 9.70
CA LEU A 45 3.78 16.04 10.62
C LEU A 45 5.20 15.77 10.13
N GLN A 46 6.14 15.80 11.07
CA GLN A 46 7.54 15.50 10.84
C GLN A 46 7.89 14.23 11.63
N PRO A 47 7.79 13.05 11.04
CA PRO A 47 8.01 11.79 11.75
C PRO A 47 9.47 11.66 12.18
N ALA A 48 9.69 11.32 13.46
CA ALA A 48 11.02 10.97 13.99
C ALA A 48 11.43 9.53 13.61
N SER A 49 10.46 8.71 13.19
CA SER A 49 10.71 7.35 12.68
C SER A 49 9.71 7.01 11.59
N TRP A 50 10.18 6.29 10.57
CA TRP A 50 9.31 5.82 9.49
C TRP A 50 9.73 4.45 8.98
N MET A 51 8.76 3.70 8.46
CA MET A 51 8.95 2.39 7.86
C MET A 51 8.55 2.41 6.40
N HIS A 52 9.43 1.94 5.52
CA HIS A 52 9.11 1.66 4.12
C HIS A 52 8.76 0.19 3.95
N TRP A 53 7.51 -0.07 3.58
CA TRP A 53 7.00 -1.41 3.33
C TRP A 53 7.38 -1.88 1.92
N GLU A 54 8.07 -3.02 1.80
CA GLU A 54 8.50 -3.64 0.52
C GLU A 54 9.20 -2.63 -0.42
N PRO A 55 10.28 -1.97 0.00
CA PRO A 55 10.87 -0.84 -0.74
C PRO A 55 11.40 -1.21 -2.13
N LEU A 56 11.87 -2.44 -2.35
CA LEU A 56 12.36 -2.86 -3.67
C LEU A 56 11.21 -3.09 -4.66
N LEU A 57 10.02 -3.44 -4.15
CA LEU A 57 8.82 -3.56 -4.96
C LEU A 57 8.15 -2.20 -5.15
N GLY A 58 8.00 -1.45 -4.06
CA GLY A 58 7.21 -0.23 -3.98
C GLY A 58 7.93 1.05 -4.42
N GLY A 59 9.21 1.02 -4.76
CA GLY A 59 9.95 2.22 -5.22
C GLY A 59 11.23 2.47 -4.44
N ARG A 60 12.34 2.09 -5.01
CA ARG A 60 13.66 2.25 -4.42
C ARG A 60 14.08 3.72 -4.32
N GLN A 61 13.73 4.52 -5.34
CA GLN A 61 14.05 5.96 -5.36
C GLN A 61 13.28 6.71 -4.29
N ALA A 62 12.03 6.29 -4.00
CA ALA A 62 11.24 6.86 -2.91
C ALA A 62 11.92 6.69 -1.54
N HIS A 63 12.59 5.56 -1.28
CA HIS A 63 13.33 5.38 -0.03
C HIS A 63 14.41 6.45 0.14
N ALA A 64 15.15 6.76 -0.93
CA ALA A 64 16.16 7.82 -0.91
C ALA A 64 15.53 9.21 -0.73
N ALA A 65 14.40 9.47 -1.40
CA ALA A 65 13.67 10.74 -1.29
C ALA A 65 13.13 10.96 0.14
N LEU A 66 12.56 9.92 0.78
CA LEU A 66 12.11 9.98 2.17
C LEU A 66 13.26 10.23 3.14
N ARG A 67 14.42 9.60 2.93
CA ARG A 67 15.62 9.88 3.73
C ARG A 67 16.11 11.31 3.59
N ALA A 68 16.05 11.88 2.38
CA ALA A 68 16.41 13.26 2.14
C ALA A 68 15.41 14.23 2.78
N ARG A 69 14.12 13.90 2.74
CA ARG A 69 13.05 14.71 3.35
C ARG A 69 13.10 14.69 4.88
N TYR A 70 13.41 13.55 5.49
CA TYR A 70 13.44 13.33 6.93
C TYR A 70 14.84 12.90 7.39
N PRO A 71 15.86 13.76 7.27
CA PRO A 71 17.28 13.37 7.46
C PRO A 71 17.62 12.98 8.90
N ARG A 72 16.81 13.41 9.88
CA ARG A 72 16.98 13.10 11.30
C ARG A 72 16.15 11.92 11.76
N ALA A 73 15.22 11.44 10.91
CA ALA A 73 14.33 10.36 11.25
C ALA A 73 15.03 9.00 11.15
N SER A 74 14.64 8.08 12.01
CA SER A 74 15.02 6.67 11.92
C SER A 74 14.26 6.00 10.78
N ALA A 75 15.00 5.49 9.78
CA ALA A 75 14.42 4.81 8.62
C ALA A 75 14.47 3.30 8.83
N LEU A 76 13.31 2.65 8.74
CA LEU A 76 13.13 1.21 8.85
C LEU A 76 12.63 0.62 7.55
N VAL A 77 12.82 -0.70 7.39
CA VAL A 77 12.28 -1.49 6.28
C VAL A 77 11.30 -2.50 6.86
N GLY A 78 10.12 -2.58 6.27
CA GLY A 78 9.09 -3.55 6.57
C GLY A 78 8.78 -4.45 5.39
N GLY A 79 8.07 -5.56 5.62
CA GLY A 79 7.66 -6.47 4.55
C GLY A 79 8.06 -7.92 4.80
N HIS A 80 8.17 -8.68 3.71
CA HIS A 80 8.47 -10.11 3.74
C HIS A 80 9.98 -10.41 3.68
N LYS A 81 10.79 -9.49 3.13
CA LYS A 81 12.23 -9.66 2.86
C LYS A 81 13.10 -8.58 3.48
N VAL A 82 12.78 -8.19 4.70
CA VAL A 82 13.43 -7.08 5.41
C VAL A 82 14.96 -7.11 5.33
N SER A 83 15.58 -8.27 5.56
CA SER A 83 17.05 -8.38 5.55
C SER A 83 17.64 -8.18 4.15
N GLN A 84 16.97 -8.70 3.11
CA GLN A 84 17.41 -8.55 1.72
C GLN A 84 17.23 -7.12 1.25
N ASP A 85 16.06 -6.53 1.50
CA ASP A 85 15.73 -5.17 1.13
C ASP A 85 16.67 -4.18 1.81
N TRP A 86 16.92 -4.39 3.11
CA TRP A 86 17.89 -3.59 3.85
C TRP A 86 19.30 -3.67 3.27
N ALA A 87 19.78 -4.87 2.94
CA ALA A 87 21.10 -5.06 2.36
C ALA A 87 21.29 -4.32 1.02
N MET A 88 20.21 -4.17 0.25
CA MET A 88 20.22 -3.45 -1.03
C MET A 88 20.07 -1.93 -0.88
N LEU A 89 19.43 -1.46 0.18
CA LEU A 89 19.17 -0.04 0.44
C LEU A 89 20.19 0.60 1.37
N ALA A 90 20.88 -0.20 2.19
CA ALA A 90 21.88 0.31 3.13
C ALA A 90 22.99 1.05 2.39
N PRO A 91 23.42 2.22 2.89
CA PRO A 91 24.53 2.94 2.30
C PRO A 91 25.76 2.03 2.23
N ARG A 92 26.29 1.83 1.03
CA ARG A 92 27.56 1.11 0.87
C ARG A 92 28.66 1.93 1.49
N ARG A 93 29.23 1.46 2.60
CA ARG A 93 30.42 2.09 3.18
C ARG A 93 31.62 1.78 2.29
N PRO A 94 32.50 2.76 2.05
CA PRO A 94 33.74 2.53 1.33
C PRO A 94 34.53 1.39 2.02
N TRP A 95 35.24 0.57 1.25
CA TRP A 95 35.97 -0.58 1.76
C TRP A 95 37.03 -0.23 2.84
N TRP A 96 37.54 1.02 2.86
CA TRP A 96 38.49 1.53 3.87
C TRP A 96 37.83 1.98 5.16
N HIS A 97 36.49 1.98 5.24
CA HIS A 97 35.79 2.39 6.46
C HIS A 97 35.96 1.30 7.54
N PRO A 98 36.38 1.62 8.78
CA PRO A 98 36.64 0.63 9.83
C PRO A 98 35.47 -0.30 10.15
N LEU A 99 34.25 0.13 9.83
CA LEU A 99 33.02 -0.62 10.02
C LEU A 99 32.43 -1.16 8.69
N ALA A 100 33.19 -1.16 7.60
CA ALA A 100 32.73 -1.66 6.30
C ALA A 100 32.32 -3.15 6.35
N TRP A 101 32.96 -3.92 7.23
CA TRP A 101 32.75 -5.35 7.45
C TRP A 101 31.51 -5.64 8.31
N ARG A 102 31.00 -4.67 9.06
CA ARG A 102 29.75 -4.79 9.80
C ARG A 102 28.61 -4.30 8.91
N GLN A 103 27.94 -5.21 8.22
CA GLN A 103 26.61 -4.93 7.68
C GLN A 103 25.75 -4.54 8.88
N SER A 104 25.27 -3.29 8.90
CA SER A 104 24.33 -2.86 9.93
C SER A 104 23.10 -3.74 9.80
N ALA A 105 22.72 -4.44 10.86
CA ALA A 105 21.45 -5.14 10.89
C ALA A 105 20.31 -4.12 10.67
N PRO A 106 19.20 -4.52 10.04
CA PRO A 106 18.03 -3.65 9.95
C PRO A 106 17.63 -3.23 11.37
N ALA A 107 17.37 -1.95 11.55
CA ALA A 107 16.89 -1.44 12.82
C ALA A 107 15.55 -2.11 13.15
N GLN A 108 15.37 -2.53 14.39
CA GLN A 108 14.10 -3.04 14.86
C GLN A 108 13.17 -1.86 15.19
N PRO A 109 11.87 -1.97 14.90
CA PRO A 109 10.91 -0.95 15.31
C PRO A 109 10.92 -0.79 16.83
N ASP A 110 10.76 0.45 17.30
CA ASP A 110 10.48 0.71 18.72
C ASP A 110 9.20 -0.06 19.11
N PRO A 111 9.09 -0.62 20.32
CA PRO A 111 7.85 -1.22 20.82
C PRO A 111 6.62 -0.32 20.74
N LYS A 112 6.83 1.01 20.73
CA LYS A 112 5.75 1.99 20.53
C LYS A 112 5.29 2.11 19.07
N GLY A 113 6.00 1.53 18.12
CA GLY A 113 5.76 1.62 16.68
C GLY A 113 6.49 2.79 16.01
N VAL A 114 6.24 2.95 14.70
CA VAL A 114 6.79 4.04 13.88
C VAL A 114 5.77 5.17 13.69
N GLU A 115 6.25 6.39 13.51
CA GLU A 115 5.35 7.55 13.35
C GLU A 115 4.81 7.70 11.91
N MET A 116 5.46 7.10 10.91
CA MET A 116 4.94 7.01 9.55
C MET A 116 5.20 5.61 8.98
N LEU A 117 4.18 5.02 8.36
CA LEU A 117 4.30 3.84 7.52
C LEU A 117 4.02 4.22 6.07
N TRP A 118 4.97 3.90 5.20
CA TRP A 118 4.92 4.16 3.77
C TRP A 118 4.81 2.84 3.01
N ALA A 119 3.72 2.65 2.25
CA ALA A 119 3.44 1.41 1.52
C ALA A 119 2.98 1.73 0.10
N ASN A 120 3.90 1.78 -0.85
CA ASN A 120 3.58 2.06 -2.24
C ASN A 120 3.30 0.77 -3.01
N MET A 121 2.18 0.71 -3.74
CA MET A 121 1.80 -0.34 -4.69
C MET A 121 1.80 -1.77 -4.10
N ALA A 122 1.52 -1.90 -2.80
CA ALA A 122 1.56 -3.19 -2.10
C ALA A 122 0.16 -3.81 -1.86
N LEU A 123 -0.84 -2.97 -1.55
CA LEU A 123 -2.12 -3.42 -1.01
C LEU A 123 -2.94 -4.27 -1.98
N HIS A 124 -2.99 -3.90 -3.27
CA HIS A 124 -3.74 -4.60 -4.31
C HIS A 124 -3.16 -5.99 -4.66
N MET A 125 -1.95 -6.31 -4.19
CA MET A 125 -1.29 -7.61 -4.37
C MET A 125 -1.41 -8.51 -3.14
N ALA A 126 -2.04 -8.03 -2.05
CA ALA A 126 -2.19 -8.77 -0.81
C ALA A 126 -3.35 -9.78 -0.91
N ALA A 127 -3.08 -11.05 -0.63
CA ALA A 127 -4.11 -12.09 -0.61
C ALA A 127 -5.13 -11.88 0.52
N ASP A 128 -4.70 -11.28 1.63
CA ASP A 128 -5.54 -10.83 2.74
C ASP A 128 -5.20 -9.36 3.05
N PRO A 129 -5.87 -8.42 2.38
CA PRO A 129 -5.60 -7.01 2.57
C PRO A 129 -6.05 -6.50 3.94
N GLN A 130 -7.08 -7.09 4.54
CA GLN A 130 -7.54 -6.71 5.88
C GLN A 130 -6.47 -7.04 6.93
N ALA A 131 -5.90 -8.25 6.88
CA ALA A 131 -4.80 -8.63 7.75
C ALA A 131 -3.56 -7.75 7.53
N LEU A 132 -3.27 -7.36 6.29
CA LEU A 132 -2.16 -6.46 5.99
C LEU A 132 -2.38 -5.06 6.58
N ILE A 133 -3.58 -4.49 6.42
CA ILE A 133 -3.96 -3.19 7.00
C ILE A 133 -3.87 -3.25 8.53
N GLN A 134 -4.37 -4.31 9.17
CA GLN A 134 -4.25 -4.51 10.62
C GLN A 134 -2.79 -4.58 11.06
N ARG A 135 -1.93 -5.28 10.31
CA ARG A 135 -0.49 -5.34 10.57
C ARG A 135 0.16 -3.96 10.49
N TRP A 136 -0.20 -3.14 9.49
CA TRP A 136 0.29 -1.77 9.38
C TRP A 136 -0.17 -0.92 10.57
N HIS A 137 -1.44 -1.04 10.97
CA HIS A 137 -1.97 -0.35 12.14
C HIS A 137 -1.20 -0.73 13.42
N GLN A 138 -0.89 -2.00 13.62
CA GLN A 138 -0.11 -2.46 14.78
C GLN A 138 1.31 -1.89 14.82
N GLN A 139 1.95 -1.73 13.66
CA GLN A 139 3.31 -1.21 13.55
C GLN A 139 3.41 0.31 13.69
N LEU A 140 2.30 1.03 13.58
CA LEU A 140 2.27 2.48 13.78
C LEU A 140 2.19 2.84 15.26
N ALA A 141 2.88 3.91 15.63
CA ALA A 141 2.70 4.58 16.91
C ALA A 141 1.34 5.27 16.99
N VAL A 142 0.84 5.50 18.20
CA VAL A 142 -0.34 6.35 18.42
C VAL A 142 -0.02 7.78 17.94
N GLY A 143 -0.92 8.37 17.16
CA GLY A 143 -0.69 9.66 16.49
C GLY A 143 0.14 9.56 15.20
N GLY A 144 0.69 8.38 14.89
CA GLY A 144 1.35 8.12 13.63
C GLY A 144 0.37 7.96 12.45
N PHE A 145 0.90 7.96 11.23
CA PHE A 145 0.07 7.90 10.03
C PHE A 145 0.56 6.90 9.00
N LEU A 146 -0.37 6.38 8.23
CA LEU A 146 -0.17 5.56 7.05
C LEU A 146 -0.23 6.44 5.81
N MET A 147 0.72 6.23 4.88
CA MET A 147 0.64 6.67 3.48
C MET A 147 0.76 5.44 2.59
N PHE A 148 -0.21 5.22 1.71
CA PHE A 148 -0.14 4.08 0.80
C PHE A 148 -0.68 4.43 -0.59
N SER A 149 -0.38 3.56 -1.54
CA SER A 149 -1.02 3.56 -2.86
C SER A 149 -1.29 2.14 -3.32
N CYS A 150 -2.26 2.01 -4.22
CA CYS A 150 -2.59 0.76 -4.88
C CYS A 150 -3.25 1.02 -6.23
N LEU A 151 -3.48 -0.04 -7.01
CA LEU A 151 -4.28 0.03 -8.23
C LEU A 151 -5.77 -0.02 -7.89
N GLY A 152 -6.56 0.75 -8.63
CA GLY A 152 -8.02 0.79 -8.57
C GLY A 152 -8.69 0.03 -9.71
N PRO A 153 -10.03 -0.12 -9.66
CA PRO A 153 -10.81 -1.01 -10.52
C PRO A 153 -10.74 -0.70 -12.02
N ASP A 154 -10.51 0.54 -12.41
CA ASP A 154 -10.37 0.91 -13.83
C ASP A 154 -9.00 0.58 -14.43
N SER A 155 -8.04 0.10 -13.62
CA SER A 155 -6.71 -0.30 -14.13
C SER A 155 -6.82 -1.43 -15.15
N LEU A 156 -6.09 -1.29 -16.27
CA LEU A 156 -6.01 -2.29 -17.34
C LEU A 156 -7.38 -2.61 -17.99
N HIS A 157 -8.36 -1.68 -17.96
CA HIS A 157 -9.69 -1.96 -18.49
C HIS A 157 -9.66 -2.31 -19.98
N GLU A 158 -8.77 -1.70 -20.79
CA GLU A 158 -8.59 -2.02 -22.21
C GLU A 158 -8.10 -3.47 -22.40
N PHE A 159 -7.17 -3.90 -21.55
CA PHE A 159 -6.61 -5.23 -21.59
C PHE A 159 -7.62 -6.29 -21.14
N ARG A 160 -8.43 -6.00 -20.11
CA ARG A 160 -9.53 -6.87 -19.69
C ARG A 160 -10.62 -7.00 -20.76
N THR A 161 -11.02 -5.89 -21.36
CA THR A 161 -11.99 -5.86 -22.46
C THR A 161 -11.52 -6.70 -23.65
N LEU A 162 -10.25 -6.56 -24.04
CA LEU A 162 -9.65 -7.34 -25.12
C LEU A 162 -9.71 -8.86 -24.82
N TYR A 163 -9.32 -9.27 -23.61
CA TYR A 163 -9.37 -10.68 -23.22
C TYR A 163 -10.78 -11.24 -23.18
N ALA A 164 -11.75 -10.47 -22.67
CA ALA A 164 -13.16 -10.85 -22.63
C ALA A 164 -13.73 -11.03 -24.05
N ALA A 165 -13.42 -10.12 -24.97
CA ALA A 165 -13.86 -10.21 -26.38
C ALA A 165 -13.32 -11.45 -27.10
N LEU A 166 -12.15 -11.95 -26.68
CA LEU A 166 -11.51 -13.15 -27.24
C LEU A 166 -11.88 -14.43 -26.50
N GLY A 167 -12.73 -14.36 -25.46
CA GLY A 167 -13.11 -15.51 -24.64
C GLY A 167 -11.92 -16.08 -23.84
N TRP A 168 -10.91 -15.27 -23.57
CA TRP A 168 -9.74 -15.71 -22.80
C TRP A 168 -9.98 -15.54 -21.31
N PRO A 169 -9.34 -16.38 -20.46
CA PRO A 169 -9.36 -16.19 -19.02
C PRO A 169 -8.86 -14.82 -18.59
N PRO A 170 -9.31 -14.27 -17.44
CA PRO A 170 -8.96 -12.94 -16.98
C PRO A 170 -7.45 -12.66 -17.02
N PRO A 171 -7.00 -11.53 -17.59
CA PRO A 171 -5.56 -11.19 -17.70
C PRO A 171 -4.97 -10.63 -16.41
N ALA A 172 -5.81 -10.10 -15.53
CA ALA A 172 -5.47 -9.53 -14.23
C ALA A 172 -6.53 -9.92 -13.21
N HIS A 173 -6.19 -9.83 -11.94
CA HIS A 173 -7.18 -9.91 -10.85
C HIS A 173 -8.00 -8.62 -10.78
N GLU A 174 -9.09 -8.66 -10.06
CA GLU A 174 -9.92 -7.49 -9.79
C GLU A 174 -9.24 -6.60 -8.74
N PHE A 175 -9.40 -5.30 -8.91
CA PHE A 175 -8.87 -4.32 -7.97
C PHE A 175 -10.02 -3.72 -7.16
N THR A 176 -9.75 -3.44 -5.90
CA THR A 176 -10.73 -2.92 -4.95
C THR A 176 -10.90 -1.41 -5.12
N ASP A 177 -12.12 -0.93 -4.96
CA ASP A 177 -12.47 0.50 -5.02
C ASP A 177 -11.92 1.29 -3.82
N MET A 178 -11.76 2.60 -4.00
CA MET A 178 -11.20 3.48 -2.97
C MET A 178 -12.11 3.59 -1.73
N HIS A 179 -13.44 3.48 -1.90
CA HIS A 179 -14.38 3.55 -0.77
C HIS A 179 -14.26 2.30 0.10
N ASP A 180 -14.14 1.11 -0.52
CA ASP A 180 -13.93 -0.13 0.20
C ASP A 180 -12.60 -0.11 0.98
N TRP A 181 -11.53 0.46 0.38
CA TRP A 181 -10.27 0.67 1.10
C TRP A 181 -10.45 1.60 2.30
N GLY A 182 -11.18 2.69 2.15
CA GLY A 182 -11.52 3.62 3.23
C GLY A 182 -12.24 2.90 4.37
N ASP A 183 -13.25 2.10 4.05
CA ASP A 183 -14.02 1.32 5.03
C ASP A 183 -13.16 0.30 5.76
N MET A 184 -12.28 -0.42 5.05
CA MET A 184 -11.34 -1.36 5.67
C MET A 184 -10.35 -0.68 6.62
N LEU A 185 -9.89 0.53 6.29
CA LEU A 185 -9.03 1.33 7.17
C LEU A 185 -9.77 1.69 8.47
N VAL A 186 -11.02 2.18 8.36
CA VAL A 186 -11.85 2.51 9.54
C VAL A 186 -12.10 1.25 10.39
N GLN A 187 -12.44 0.12 9.78
CA GLN A 187 -12.63 -1.16 10.47
C GLN A 187 -11.36 -1.64 11.19
N ALA A 188 -10.18 -1.38 10.62
CA ALA A 188 -8.90 -1.69 11.24
C ALA A 188 -8.50 -0.74 12.37
N GLY A 189 -9.29 0.32 12.63
CA GLY A 189 -9.06 1.27 13.72
C GLY A 189 -8.33 2.55 13.31
N PHE A 190 -8.12 2.79 12.02
CA PHE A 190 -7.63 4.08 11.55
C PHE A 190 -8.70 5.16 11.65
N ALA A 191 -8.27 6.40 11.81
CA ALA A 191 -9.11 7.59 11.80
C ALA A 191 -8.82 8.47 10.59
N GLU A 192 -9.83 9.21 10.17
CA GLU A 192 -9.73 10.26 9.15
C GLU A 192 -9.07 9.76 7.83
N PRO A 193 -9.54 8.65 7.24
CA PRO A 193 -8.98 8.20 5.99
C PRO A 193 -9.27 9.24 4.89
N VAL A 194 -8.21 9.73 4.24
CA VAL A 194 -8.29 10.60 3.07
C VAL A 194 -7.87 9.77 1.88
N MET A 195 -8.75 9.66 0.89
CA MET A 195 -8.52 8.90 -0.32
C MET A 195 -8.53 9.84 -1.52
N ASP A 196 -7.61 9.63 -2.44
CA ASP A 196 -7.47 10.36 -3.70
C ASP A 196 -7.23 9.35 -4.82
N MET A 197 -7.62 9.69 -6.04
CA MET A 197 -7.49 8.82 -7.19
C MET A 197 -7.07 9.62 -8.42
N GLU A 198 -6.16 9.05 -9.19
CA GLU A 198 -5.81 9.59 -10.50
C GLU A 198 -5.68 8.48 -11.55
N ARG A 199 -5.85 8.84 -12.81
CA ARG A 199 -5.61 7.97 -13.95
C ARG A 199 -4.28 8.30 -14.60
N ILE A 200 -3.44 7.28 -14.77
CA ILE A 200 -2.16 7.38 -15.47
C ILE A 200 -2.29 6.56 -16.75
N GLU A 201 -2.12 7.20 -17.89
CA GLU A 201 -2.08 6.51 -19.19
C GLU A 201 -0.62 6.23 -19.56
N LEU A 202 -0.31 4.97 -19.82
CA LEU A 202 0.99 4.56 -20.34
C LEU A 202 0.89 4.22 -21.81
N SER A 203 1.83 4.70 -22.60
CA SER A 203 1.94 4.41 -24.01
C SER A 203 3.13 3.50 -24.32
N PHE A 204 2.95 2.61 -25.30
CA PHE A 204 3.93 1.61 -25.66
C PHE A 204 4.09 1.53 -27.18
N ALA A 205 5.34 1.56 -27.64
CA ALA A 205 5.62 1.49 -29.07
C ALA A 205 5.26 0.12 -29.66
N THR A 206 5.43 -0.96 -28.89
CA THR A 206 5.20 -2.36 -29.35
C THR A 206 4.53 -3.22 -28.27
N PRO A 207 3.84 -4.31 -28.68
CA PRO A 207 3.29 -5.30 -27.74
C PRO A 207 4.34 -5.92 -26.81
N GLU A 208 5.57 -6.11 -27.29
CA GLU A 208 6.68 -6.69 -26.51
C GLU A 208 7.06 -5.78 -25.34
N ARG A 209 7.19 -4.47 -25.60
CA ARG A 209 7.47 -3.48 -24.56
C ARG A 209 6.35 -3.42 -23.55
N LEU A 210 5.09 -3.39 -24.02
CA LEU A 210 3.92 -3.43 -23.15
C LEU A 210 3.96 -4.65 -22.22
N LEU A 211 4.16 -5.86 -22.75
CA LEU A 211 4.24 -7.09 -21.97
C LEU A 211 5.46 -7.12 -21.02
N GLN A 212 6.57 -6.51 -21.42
CA GLN A 212 7.75 -6.39 -20.58
C GLN A 212 7.47 -5.54 -19.35
N GLU A 213 6.85 -4.37 -19.54
CA GLU A 213 6.48 -3.45 -18.43
C GLU A 213 5.46 -4.09 -17.50
N LEU A 214 4.38 -4.69 -18.04
CA LEU A 214 3.39 -5.40 -17.22
C LEU A 214 4.00 -6.51 -16.35
N ARG A 215 5.05 -7.21 -16.86
CA ARG A 215 5.77 -8.21 -16.06
C ARG A 215 6.58 -7.61 -14.92
N GLY A 216 7.01 -6.36 -15.04
CA GLY A 216 7.66 -5.61 -13.96
C GLY A 216 6.68 -5.22 -12.86
N LEU A 217 5.47 -4.83 -13.23
CA LEU A 217 4.45 -4.37 -12.30
C LEU A 217 3.90 -5.47 -11.38
N GLY A 218 3.75 -6.69 -11.88
CA GLY A 218 3.14 -7.75 -11.10
C GLY A 218 2.95 -9.06 -11.84
N ARG A 219 2.07 -9.86 -11.27
CA ARG A 219 1.57 -11.12 -11.86
C ARG A 219 0.07 -11.16 -11.74
N ASN A 220 -0.54 -11.88 -12.67
CA ASN A 220 -1.96 -12.17 -12.58
C ASN A 220 -2.24 -13.12 -11.40
N LEU A 221 -2.89 -12.61 -10.38
CA LEU A 221 -3.26 -13.35 -9.17
C LEU A 221 -4.72 -13.80 -9.19
N HIS A 222 -5.43 -13.63 -10.33
CA HIS A 222 -6.84 -14.02 -10.43
C HIS A 222 -6.99 -15.54 -10.28
N PRO A 223 -7.91 -16.07 -9.45
CA PRO A 223 -8.12 -17.50 -9.29
C PRO A 223 -8.48 -18.21 -10.59
N GLY A 224 -9.27 -17.56 -11.46
CA GLY A 224 -9.68 -18.06 -12.77
C GLY A 224 -8.67 -17.82 -13.91
N ARG A 225 -7.44 -17.38 -13.60
CA ARG A 225 -6.41 -17.24 -14.63
C ARG A 225 -6.06 -18.57 -15.28
N PHE A 226 -5.47 -18.52 -16.47
CA PHE A 226 -4.95 -19.73 -17.09
C PHE A 226 -3.85 -20.37 -16.25
N ALA A 227 -4.06 -21.58 -15.81
CA ALA A 227 -3.23 -22.24 -14.79
C ALA A 227 -2.00 -22.98 -15.36
N ALA A 228 -1.79 -23.00 -16.70
CA ALA A 228 -0.71 -23.75 -17.33
C ALA A 228 0.23 -22.85 -18.14
N LEU A 229 1.28 -23.44 -18.70
CA LEU A 229 2.16 -22.75 -19.64
C LEU A 229 1.43 -22.48 -20.96
N ARG A 230 1.60 -21.28 -21.49
CA ARG A 230 1.10 -20.88 -22.80
C ARG A 230 2.09 -21.29 -23.90
N SER A 231 1.56 -21.74 -25.05
CA SER A 231 2.36 -22.08 -26.21
C SER A 231 2.91 -20.85 -26.93
N ARG A 232 3.91 -21.03 -27.80
CA ARG A 232 4.41 -19.96 -28.69
C ARG A 232 3.31 -19.44 -29.62
N ARG A 233 2.43 -20.33 -30.11
CA ARG A 233 1.29 -19.96 -30.95
C ARG A 233 0.34 -19.02 -30.20
N TRP A 234 0.04 -19.32 -28.94
CA TRP A 234 -0.77 -18.42 -28.12
C TRP A 234 -0.09 -17.06 -27.93
N LEU A 235 1.22 -17.02 -27.68
CA LEU A 235 1.96 -15.76 -27.55
C LEU A 235 1.86 -14.92 -28.83
N SER A 236 1.98 -15.56 -30.00
CA SER A 236 1.79 -14.90 -31.29
C SER A 236 0.39 -14.32 -31.43
N SER A 237 -0.65 -15.10 -31.05
CA SER A 237 -2.03 -14.63 -31.05
C SER A 237 -2.24 -13.45 -30.08
N LEU A 238 -1.59 -13.47 -28.91
CA LEU A 238 -1.62 -12.35 -27.97
C LEU A 238 -1.00 -11.09 -28.59
N HIS A 239 0.17 -11.19 -29.23
CA HIS A 239 0.80 -10.03 -29.88
C HIS A 239 -0.12 -9.42 -30.94
N GLN A 240 -0.77 -10.25 -31.77
CA GLN A 240 -1.74 -9.78 -32.78
C GLN A 240 -2.95 -9.10 -32.12
N ALA A 241 -3.47 -9.67 -31.06
CA ALA A 241 -4.59 -9.08 -30.32
C ALA A 241 -4.21 -7.73 -29.69
N LEU A 242 -3.02 -7.60 -29.11
CA LEU A 242 -2.56 -6.35 -28.51
C LEU A 242 -2.42 -5.20 -29.51
N LEU A 243 -2.23 -5.48 -30.79
CA LEU A 243 -2.23 -4.46 -31.83
C LEU A 243 -3.60 -3.78 -32.01
N GLN A 244 -4.67 -4.38 -31.49
CA GLN A 244 -6.04 -3.84 -31.52
C GLN A 244 -6.35 -2.94 -30.31
N LEU A 245 -5.42 -2.81 -29.36
CA LEU A 245 -5.61 -1.89 -28.24
C LEU A 245 -5.76 -0.43 -28.72
N PRO A 246 -6.44 0.42 -27.95
CA PRO A 246 -6.50 1.84 -28.21
C PRO A 246 -5.10 2.44 -28.39
N ARG A 247 -5.02 3.46 -29.21
CA ARG A 247 -3.75 4.14 -29.51
C ARG A 247 -3.81 5.59 -29.10
N THR A 248 -2.65 6.15 -28.78
CA THR A 248 -2.45 7.58 -28.65
C THR A 248 -2.49 8.26 -30.02
N ASP A 249 -2.56 9.58 -30.07
CA ASP A 249 -2.47 10.38 -31.30
C ASP A 249 -1.17 10.11 -32.08
N GLU A 250 -0.12 9.69 -31.36
CA GLU A 250 1.18 9.30 -31.94
C GLU A 250 1.22 7.84 -32.43
N GLY A 251 0.10 7.13 -32.36
CA GLY A 251 -0.04 5.74 -32.82
C GLY A 251 0.50 4.68 -31.86
N GLN A 252 0.89 5.02 -30.64
CA GLN A 252 1.39 4.07 -29.63
C GLN A 252 0.21 3.35 -28.95
N LEU A 253 0.42 2.09 -28.54
CA LEU A 253 -0.54 1.32 -27.74
C LEU A 253 -0.74 1.98 -26.39
N LYS A 254 -1.99 2.05 -25.91
CA LYS A 254 -2.34 2.72 -24.65
C LYS A 254 -2.92 1.74 -23.65
N LEU A 255 -2.50 1.88 -22.39
CA LEU A 255 -3.12 1.25 -21.23
C LEU A 255 -3.36 2.28 -20.12
N THR A 256 -4.51 2.18 -19.48
CA THR A 256 -4.90 3.03 -18.36
C THR A 256 -4.65 2.32 -17.03
N PHE A 257 -4.09 3.06 -16.07
CA PHE A 257 -3.91 2.65 -14.69
C PHE A 257 -4.62 3.65 -13.80
N GLU A 258 -5.58 3.19 -13.04
CA GLU A 258 -6.16 3.95 -11.94
C GLU A 258 -5.30 3.74 -10.70
N VAL A 259 -4.79 4.82 -10.14
CA VAL A 259 -3.95 4.77 -8.94
C VAL A 259 -4.71 5.44 -7.81
N ILE A 260 -4.91 4.69 -6.74
CA ILE A 260 -5.51 5.15 -5.50
C ILE A 260 -4.40 5.49 -4.53
N TYR A 261 -4.49 6.66 -3.91
CA TYR A 261 -3.63 7.11 -2.81
C TYR A 261 -4.46 7.19 -1.54
N GLY A 262 -3.92 6.70 -0.45
CA GLY A 262 -4.58 6.74 0.85
C GLY A 262 -3.66 7.25 1.94
N HIS A 263 -4.28 8.00 2.86
CA HIS A 263 -3.66 8.52 4.07
C HIS A 263 -4.64 8.33 5.23
N ALA A 264 -4.15 7.85 6.37
CA ALA A 264 -4.97 7.67 7.56
C ALA A 264 -4.12 7.72 8.84
N PHE A 265 -4.71 8.17 9.93
CA PHE A 265 -4.04 8.27 11.24
C PHE A 265 -4.36 7.08 12.14
N LYS A 266 -3.42 6.72 13.01
CA LYS A 266 -3.67 5.84 14.15
C LYS A 266 -4.08 6.69 15.35
N PRO A 267 -5.38 6.72 15.73
CA PRO A 267 -5.85 7.51 16.86
C PRO A 267 -5.39 6.93 18.19
N ALA A 268 -5.44 7.73 19.25
CA ALA A 268 -5.34 7.22 20.61
C ALA A 268 -6.49 6.23 20.89
N PRO A 269 -6.24 5.16 21.66
CA PRO A 269 -7.31 4.25 22.07
C PRO A 269 -8.44 5.04 22.71
N ARG A 270 -9.65 4.89 22.18
CA ARG A 270 -10.83 5.45 22.85
C ARG A 270 -11.07 4.61 24.09
N PHE A 271 -11.03 5.21 25.27
CA PHE A 271 -11.51 4.55 26.47
C PHE A 271 -12.98 4.21 26.22
N ALA A 272 -13.35 2.93 26.38
CA ALA A 272 -14.75 2.56 26.37
C ALA A 272 -15.41 3.30 27.54
N MET A 273 -16.24 4.28 27.25
CA MET A 273 -17.14 4.82 28.27
C MET A 273 -18.00 3.64 28.70
N LYS A 274 -17.97 3.31 30.00
CA LYS A 274 -18.93 2.33 30.55
C LYS A 274 -20.32 2.85 30.22
N GLU A 275 -21.09 2.08 29.47
CA GLU A 275 -22.46 2.43 29.07
C GLU A 275 -23.39 2.67 30.23
N GLN A 276 -23.01 2.28 31.46
CA GLN A 276 -23.73 2.52 32.68
C GLN A 276 -22.79 2.90 33.81
N THR A 277 -22.91 4.11 34.30
CA THR A 277 -22.37 4.50 35.60
C THR A 277 -23.44 4.22 36.66
N VAL A 278 -23.32 3.08 37.33
CA VAL A 278 -24.19 2.78 38.50
C VAL A 278 -23.63 3.59 39.66
N LEU A 279 -24.25 4.71 39.94
CA LEU A 279 -24.01 5.47 41.20
C LEU A 279 -24.97 4.96 42.26
N PRO A 280 -24.45 4.46 43.40
CA PRO A 280 -25.31 4.14 44.54
C PRO A 280 -26.13 5.36 44.93
N LEU A 281 -27.45 5.18 45.20
CA LEU A 281 -28.37 6.26 45.51
C LEU A 281 -27.91 7.09 46.73
N GLU A 282 -27.16 6.51 47.62
CA GLU A 282 -26.56 7.15 48.78
C GLU A 282 -25.48 8.15 48.42
N GLN A 283 -24.61 7.83 47.44
CA GLN A 283 -23.60 8.79 46.94
C GLN A 283 -24.22 9.97 46.20
N LEU A 284 -25.30 9.71 45.48
CA LEU A 284 -26.06 10.79 44.81
C LEU A 284 -26.74 11.73 45.82
N ARG A 285 -27.29 11.18 46.91
CA ARG A 285 -27.88 11.97 47.99
C ARG A 285 -26.85 12.78 48.77
N GLU A 286 -25.66 12.26 48.92
CA GLU A 286 -24.55 12.93 49.61
C GLU A 286 -23.97 14.10 48.79
N SER A 287 -23.82 13.93 47.46
CA SER A 287 -23.42 15.00 46.57
C SER A 287 -24.42 16.14 46.50
N LEU A 288 -25.73 15.81 46.46
CA LEU A 288 -26.81 16.79 46.46
C LEU A 288 -26.97 17.53 47.78
N ARG A 289 -26.52 16.95 48.92
CA ARG A 289 -26.49 17.64 50.21
C ARG A 289 -25.33 18.62 50.36
N ARG A 290 -24.18 18.36 49.68
CA ARG A 290 -23.03 19.27 49.67
C ARG A 290 -23.22 20.52 48.82
N ASP A 291 -24.10 20.45 47.81
CA ASP A 291 -24.39 21.58 46.91
C ASP A 291 -25.55 22.47 47.34
N LYS A 292 -26.11 22.31 48.55
CA LYS A 292 -27.09 23.25 49.08
C LYS A 292 -26.36 24.50 49.61
N PRO A 293 -26.60 25.69 49.03
CA PRO A 293 -26.08 26.92 49.59
C PRO A 293 -26.63 27.13 50.99
N ASP A 294 -25.75 27.52 51.91
CA ASP A 294 -26.05 27.85 53.30
C ASP A 294 -27.07 29.04 53.34
N PRO A 295 -28.25 28.85 53.92
CA PRO A 295 -29.27 29.89 53.94
C PRO A 295 -28.99 31.06 54.93
N SER A 296 -27.70 31.17 55.42
CA SER A 296 -27.30 32.18 56.40
C SER A 296 -26.24 33.16 55.92
N ARG A 297 -26.22 33.46 54.57
CA ARG A 297 -25.47 34.60 54.05
C ARG A 297 -26.36 35.53 53.25
#